data_7ffb0fdb5254625b2ac96525461b4949
#
_entry.id   7ffb0fdb5254625b2ac96525461b4949
#
_cell.length_a   1.000
_cell.length_b   1.000
_cell.length_c   1.000
_cell.angle_alpha   90.00
_cell.angle_beta   90.00
_cell.angle_gamma   90.00
#
_symmetry.space_group_name_H-M   'P 1'
#
loop_
_entity.id
_entity.type
_entity.pdbx_description
1 polymer ?
#
loop_
_entity_poly.entity_id
_entity_poly.type
_entity_poly.pdbx_seq_one_letter_code
_entity_poly.pdbx_strand_id
1 'polypeptide(L)'
;FALRTYLDKPRRECHFALIKGDVGGDEPTLVRVHVGSTARDVLTIQRESDKQFKPWTFQRALQRVSAEKRGVVVLICHNESTEEIEESIDWMISGKQQRPSQDLVYKQVGTGAQILKDLNIHKMRLMSAPFKFSALSGFDLEVTEYLNCE
;
A
#
# COMPACT_ATOMS: atom_id res chain seq x y z
N PHE A 1 3.25 -15.44 7.97
CA PHE A 1 2.96 -14.88 6.63
C PHE A 1 3.49 -15.79 5.54
N ALA A 2 2.71 -15.97 4.47
CA ALA A 2 3.19 -16.51 3.21
C ALA A 2 3.60 -15.35 2.31
N LEU A 3 4.62 -15.54 1.49
CA LEU A 3 5.12 -14.53 0.57
C LEU A 3 4.88 -14.95 -0.87
N ARG A 4 4.27 -14.08 -1.66
CA ARG A 4 4.24 -14.18 -3.12
C ARG A 4 4.98 -13.03 -3.76
N THR A 5 5.69 -13.33 -4.84
CA THR A 5 6.47 -12.37 -5.61
C THR A 5 5.80 -12.14 -6.95
N TYR A 6 5.70 -10.89 -7.35
CA TYR A 6 5.10 -10.47 -8.61
C TYR A 6 6.12 -9.65 -9.41
N LEU A 7 6.42 -10.09 -10.61
CA LEU A 7 7.39 -9.43 -11.48
C LEU A 7 6.68 -8.58 -12.54
N ASP A 8 6.99 -7.29 -12.55
CA ASP A 8 6.64 -6.38 -13.65
C ASP A 8 7.84 -6.30 -14.59
N LYS A 9 7.86 -7.14 -15.61
CA LYS A 9 8.98 -7.24 -16.55
C LYS A 9 9.23 -5.93 -17.32
N PRO A 10 8.20 -5.26 -17.88
CA PRO A 10 8.42 -4.01 -18.60
C PRO A 10 9.10 -2.93 -17.77
N ARG A 11 8.76 -2.83 -16.50
CA ARG A 11 9.32 -1.82 -15.59
C ARG A 11 10.51 -2.31 -14.80
N ARG A 12 10.82 -3.60 -14.87
CA ARG A 12 11.85 -4.26 -14.05
C ARG A 12 11.66 -4.02 -12.56
N GLU A 13 10.41 -4.14 -12.12
CA GLU A 13 10.04 -4.00 -10.71
C GLU A 13 9.58 -5.34 -10.16
N CYS A 14 9.78 -5.53 -8.87
CA CYS A 14 9.34 -6.70 -8.15
C CYS A 14 8.43 -6.27 -7.01
N HIS A 15 7.21 -6.78 -6.99
CA HIS A 15 6.24 -6.48 -5.95
C HIS A 15 5.96 -7.72 -5.11
N PHE A 16 5.42 -7.52 -3.92
CA PHE A 16 5.22 -8.62 -2.98
C PHE A 16 3.83 -8.59 -2.37
N ALA A 17 3.30 -9.76 -2.09
CA ALA A 17 2.13 -9.92 -1.23
C ALA A 17 2.53 -10.75 -0.01
N LEU A 18 2.34 -10.19 1.17
CA LEU A 18 2.53 -10.87 2.45
C LEU A 18 1.15 -11.26 2.97
N ILE A 19 0.89 -12.55 3.00
CA ILE A 19 -0.45 -13.11 3.18
C ILE A 19 -0.51 -13.85 4.51
N LYS A 20 -1.52 -13.55 5.31
CA LYS A 20 -1.86 -14.32 6.50
C LYS A 20 -3.21 -15.00 6.34
N GLY A 21 -3.23 -16.28 6.52
CA GLY A 21 -4.45 -17.08 6.44
C GLY A 21 -4.97 -17.27 5.01
N ASP A 22 -6.21 -17.70 4.87
CA ASP A 22 -6.88 -17.88 3.61
C ASP A 22 -7.65 -16.60 3.25
N VAL A 23 -7.16 -15.86 2.26
CA VAL A 23 -7.67 -14.53 1.91
C VAL A 23 -8.62 -14.53 0.70
N GLY A 24 -8.72 -15.64 -0.02
CA GLY A 24 -9.66 -15.75 -1.14
C GLY A 24 -11.10 -15.92 -0.67
N GLY A 25 -12.06 -15.48 -1.49
CA GLY A 25 -13.47 -15.67 -1.24
C GLY A 25 -14.28 -14.38 -1.13
N ASP A 26 -15.54 -14.52 -0.67
CA ASP A 26 -16.51 -13.42 -0.67
C ASP A 26 -16.51 -12.58 0.61
N GLU A 27 -15.84 -13.04 1.67
CA GLU A 27 -15.75 -12.30 2.91
C GLU A 27 -14.77 -11.13 2.79
N PRO A 28 -15.09 -9.95 3.38
CA PRO A 28 -14.16 -8.84 3.38
C PRO A 28 -12.82 -9.19 4.03
N THR A 29 -11.75 -8.92 3.31
CA THR A 29 -10.37 -9.20 3.75
C THR A 29 -9.69 -7.90 4.15
N LEU A 30 -8.94 -7.94 5.25
CA LEU A 30 -8.10 -6.81 5.66
C LEU A 30 -6.95 -6.64 4.68
N VAL A 31 -6.84 -5.47 4.05
CA VAL A 31 -5.89 -5.19 2.96
C VAL A 31 -5.14 -3.88 3.21
N ARG A 32 -3.86 -3.90 2.97
CA ARG A 32 -3.04 -2.70 2.77
C ARG A 32 -2.34 -2.82 1.42
N VAL A 33 -2.52 -1.83 0.56
CA VAL A 33 -1.64 -1.64 -0.60
C VAL A 33 -0.66 -0.54 -0.23
N HIS A 34 0.59 -0.92 -0.03
CA HIS A 34 1.63 -0.05 0.49
C HIS A 34 2.69 0.19 -0.57
N VAL A 35 2.94 1.45 -0.89
CA VAL A 35 4.05 1.84 -1.76
C VAL A 35 5.27 2.07 -0.88
N GLY A 36 6.32 1.28 -1.09
CA GLY A 36 7.54 1.35 -0.31
C GLY A 36 8.25 2.70 -0.47
N SER A 37 8.77 3.21 0.63
CA SER A 37 9.52 4.46 0.67
C SER A 37 10.74 4.28 1.57
N THR A 38 11.91 4.59 1.05
CA THR A 38 13.16 4.52 1.84
C THR A 38 13.08 5.42 3.07
N ALA A 39 12.60 6.65 2.92
CA ALA A 39 12.52 7.61 4.02
C ALA A 39 11.56 7.15 5.13
N ARG A 40 10.40 6.64 4.77
CA ARG A 40 9.36 6.27 5.73
C ARG A 40 9.56 4.88 6.31
N ASP A 41 9.86 3.89 5.48
CA ASP A 41 9.83 2.48 5.86
C ASP A 41 11.19 1.94 6.29
N VAL A 42 12.29 2.46 5.74
CA VAL A 42 13.65 2.04 6.09
C VAL A 42 14.25 2.97 7.14
N LEU A 43 14.27 4.29 6.88
CA LEU A 43 14.81 5.27 7.80
C LEU A 43 13.87 5.62 8.95
N THR A 44 12.61 5.23 8.84
CA THR A 44 11.55 5.48 9.84
C THR A 44 11.41 6.95 10.24
N ILE A 45 11.59 7.86 9.28
CA ILE A 45 11.44 9.29 9.52
C ILE A 45 9.97 9.59 9.85
N GLN A 46 9.74 10.32 10.95
CA GLN A 46 8.43 10.75 11.39
C GLN A 46 8.34 12.27 11.31
N ARG A 47 7.20 12.76 10.86
CA ARG A 47 6.89 14.19 10.84
C ARG A 47 6.18 14.59 12.12
N GLU A 48 6.30 15.85 12.50
CA GLU A 48 5.56 16.38 13.65
C GLU A 48 4.03 16.22 13.46
N SER A 49 3.54 16.43 12.24
CA SER A 49 2.14 16.20 11.89
C SER A 49 1.68 14.75 12.04
N ASP A 50 2.60 13.79 12.00
CA ASP A 50 2.31 12.36 12.14
C ASP A 50 1.90 12.00 13.59
N LYS A 51 2.13 12.86 14.54
CA LYS A 51 1.63 12.70 15.93
C LYS A 51 0.12 12.81 15.99
N GLN A 52 -0.47 13.66 15.14
CA GLN A 52 -1.91 13.86 15.08
C GLN A 52 -2.58 12.89 14.13
N PHE A 53 -1.97 12.63 12.99
CA PHE A 53 -2.47 11.72 11.95
C PHE A 53 -1.40 10.70 11.62
N LYS A 54 -1.43 9.56 12.31
CA LYS A 54 -0.45 8.50 12.09
C LYS A 54 -0.58 7.92 10.68
N PRO A 55 0.49 7.96 9.86
CA PRO A 55 0.46 7.31 8.57
C PRO A 55 0.54 5.79 8.72
N TRP A 56 -0.03 5.08 7.76
CA TRP A 56 0.22 3.67 7.61
C TRP A 56 1.65 3.47 7.08
N THR A 57 2.54 2.98 7.93
CA THR A 57 3.85 2.47 7.52
C THR A 57 3.74 0.99 7.19
N PHE A 58 4.73 0.46 6.50
CA PHE A 58 4.77 -0.98 6.20
C PHE A 58 4.72 -1.82 7.47
N GLN A 59 5.50 -1.45 8.48
CA GLN A 59 5.55 -2.15 9.76
C GLN A 59 4.21 -2.12 10.50
N ARG A 60 3.55 -0.98 10.55
CA ARG A 60 2.22 -0.85 11.18
C ARG A 60 1.17 -1.70 10.47
N ALA A 61 1.23 -1.75 9.15
CA ALA A 61 0.33 -2.59 8.36
C ALA A 61 0.55 -4.08 8.68
N LEU A 62 1.80 -4.52 8.73
CA LEU A 62 2.13 -5.90 9.11
C LEU A 62 1.66 -6.24 10.52
N GLN A 63 1.88 -5.35 11.48
CA GLN A 63 1.41 -5.53 12.86
C GLN A 63 -0.12 -5.66 12.91
N ARG A 64 -0.83 -4.83 12.17
CA ARG A 64 -2.30 -4.87 12.15
C ARG A 64 -2.82 -6.17 11.55
N VAL A 65 -2.23 -6.62 10.44
CA VAL A 65 -2.59 -7.91 9.82
C VAL A 65 -2.23 -9.07 10.73
N SER A 66 -1.10 -9.00 11.44
CA SER A 66 -0.68 -10.06 12.34
C SER A 66 -1.67 -10.31 13.49
N ALA A 67 -2.43 -9.31 13.89
CA ALA A 67 -3.47 -9.41 14.92
C ALA A 67 -4.79 -9.98 14.41
N GLU A 68 -4.96 -10.13 13.12
CA GLU A 68 -6.16 -10.70 12.49
C GLU A 68 -5.94 -12.16 12.11
N LYS A 69 -7.04 -12.89 11.89
CA LYS A 69 -6.95 -14.28 11.42
C LYS A 69 -6.49 -14.36 9.97
N ARG A 70 -6.85 -13.36 9.16
CA ARG A 70 -6.53 -13.31 7.73
C ARG A 70 -6.37 -11.87 7.27
N GLY A 71 -5.50 -11.68 6.31
CA GLY A 71 -5.25 -10.38 5.72
C GLY A 71 -4.05 -10.40 4.78
N VAL A 72 -3.85 -9.32 4.06
CA VAL A 72 -2.74 -9.18 3.12
C VAL A 72 -2.17 -7.77 3.14
N VAL A 73 -0.86 -7.70 3.08
CA VAL A 73 -0.13 -6.45 2.77
C VAL A 73 0.50 -6.63 1.40
N VAL A 74 0.07 -5.83 0.44
CA VAL A 74 0.68 -5.76 -0.88
C VAL A 74 1.72 -4.66 -0.84
N LEU A 75 2.98 -5.04 -1.07
CA LEU A 75 4.09 -4.10 -1.11
C LEU A 75 4.45 -3.81 -2.57
N ILE A 76 4.19 -2.58 -2.99
CA ILE A 76 4.59 -2.08 -4.30
C ILE A 76 6.00 -1.50 -4.16
N CYS A 77 6.97 -2.16 -4.76
CA CYS A 77 8.36 -1.72 -4.77
C CYS A 77 8.62 -0.88 -6.02
N HIS A 78 8.58 0.42 -5.84
CA HIS A 78 8.93 1.39 -6.85
C HIS A 78 10.44 1.62 -6.82
N ASN A 79 11.08 1.64 -7.99
CA ASN A 79 12.51 1.96 -8.09
C ASN A 79 12.71 3.46 -7.87
N GLU A 80 13.00 3.83 -6.63
CA GLU A 80 13.23 5.23 -6.27
C GLU A 80 14.57 5.72 -6.85
N SER A 81 14.53 6.82 -7.60
CA SER A 81 15.75 7.51 -8.02
C SER A 81 16.37 8.27 -6.85
N THR A 82 17.64 8.66 -6.99
CA THR A 82 18.33 9.49 -6.00
C THR A 82 17.54 10.78 -5.72
N GLU A 83 17.05 11.43 -6.77
CA GLU A 83 16.25 12.65 -6.68
C GLU A 83 14.94 12.43 -5.93
N GLU A 84 14.25 11.33 -6.20
CA GLU A 84 13.01 10.98 -5.50
C GLU A 84 13.22 10.75 -4.00
N ILE A 85 14.33 10.10 -3.62
CA ILE A 85 14.67 9.88 -2.21
C ILE A 85 14.97 11.21 -1.53
N GLU A 86 15.79 12.07 -2.16
CA GLU A 86 16.11 13.40 -1.63
C GLU A 86 14.87 14.26 -1.47
N GLU A 87 13.99 14.30 -2.47
CA GLU A 87 12.73 15.04 -2.42
C GLU A 87 11.81 14.54 -1.31
N SER A 88 11.74 13.22 -1.10
CA SER A 88 10.96 12.62 -0.02
C SER A 88 11.46 13.05 1.34
N ILE A 89 12.77 13.08 1.54
CA ILE A 89 13.40 13.52 2.78
C ILE A 89 13.16 15.01 3.01
N ASP A 90 13.38 15.84 2.00
CA ASP A 90 13.14 17.28 2.06
C ASP A 90 11.69 17.60 2.39
N TRP A 91 10.75 16.90 1.77
CA TRP A 91 9.33 17.04 2.10
C TRP A 91 9.04 16.70 3.57
N MET A 92 9.62 15.63 4.09
CA MET A 92 9.43 15.22 5.48
C MET A 92 10.01 16.24 6.48
N ILE A 93 11.08 16.93 6.10
CA ILE A 93 11.74 17.95 6.94
C ILE A 93 11.01 19.30 6.82
N SER A 94 10.74 19.76 5.60
CA SER A 94 10.22 21.11 5.33
C SER A 94 8.70 21.21 5.28
N GLY A 95 8.01 20.08 5.14
CA GLY A 95 6.56 20.04 4.97
C GLY A 95 6.07 20.52 3.60
N LYS A 96 6.96 20.83 2.66
CA LYS A 96 6.60 21.21 1.29
C LYS A 96 6.24 19.96 0.50
N GLN A 97 4.96 19.77 0.26
CA GLN A 97 4.44 18.61 -0.44
C GLN A 97 4.61 18.76 -1.95
N GLN A 98 5.43 17.89 -2.54
CA GLN A 98 5.32 17.61 -3.97
C GLN A 98 4.26 16.55 -4.17
N ARG A 99 3.25 16.87 -4.99
CA ARG A 99 2.22 15.88 -5.33
C ARG A 99 2.81 14.88 -6.32
N PRO A 100 2.69 13.57 -6.06
CA PRO A 100 3.05 12.57 -7.06
C PRO A 100 2.21 12.78 -8.31
N SER A 101 2.77 12.47 -9.48
CA SER A 101 2.01 12.54 -10.73
C SER A 101 0.80 11.61 -10.65
N GLN A 102 -0.34 12.05 -11.21
CA GLN A 102 -1.54 11.22 -11.27
C GLN A 102 -1.27 9.89 -11.99
N ASP A 103 -0.47 9.91 -13.04
CA ASP A 103 -0.10 8.70 -13.79
C ASP A 103 0.61 7.67 -12.93
N LEU A 104 1.51 8.10 -12.06
CA LEU A 104 2.21 7.20 -11.15
C LEU A 104 1.24 6.57 -10.14
N VAL A 105 0.34 7.38 -9.57
CA VAL A 105 -0.69 6.90 -8.63
C VAL A 105 -1.60 5.87 -9.31
N TYR A 106 -2.08 6.13 -10.52
CA TYR A 106 -2.90 5.19 -11.28
C TYR A 106 -2.17 3.88 -11.56
N LYS A 107 -0.90 3.94 -11.95
CA LYS A 107 -0.10 2.75 -12.20
C LYS A 107 0.08 1.91 -10.94
N GLN A 108 0.36 2.53 -9.81
CA GLN A 108 0.55 1.83 -8.53
C GLN A 108 -0.75 1.20 -8.04
N VAL A 109 -1.88 1.90 -8.13
CA VAL A 109 -3.19 1.36 -7.77
C VAL A 109 -3.58 0.22 -8.72
N GLY A 110 -3.32 0.37 -10.03
CA GLY A 110 -3.57 -0.68 -11.02
C GLY A 110 -2.77 -1.95 -10.73
N THR A 111 -1.49 -1.83 -10.40
CA THR A 111 -0.63 -2.96 -10.02
C THR A 111 -1.16 -3.64 -8.76
N GLY A 112 -1.50 -2.86 -7.73
CA GLY A 112 -2.09 -3.38 -6.50
C GLY A 112 -3.41 -4.12 -6.74
N ALA A 113 -4.28 -3.56 -7.58
CA ALA A 113 -5.56 -4.17 -7.92
C ALA A 113 -5.38 -5.50 -8.67
N GLN A 114 -4.44 -5.59 -9.59
CA GLN A 114 -4.13 -6.84 -10.31
C GLN A 114 -3.62 -7.93 -9.34
N ILE A 115 -2.77 -7.57 -8.39
CA ILE A 115 -2.28 -8.51 -7.37
C ILE A 115 -3.44 -9.01 -6.50
N LEU A 116 -4.32 -8.12 -6.04
CA LEU A 116 -5.48 -8.48 -5.24
C LEU A 116 -6.44 -9.40 -6.01
N LYS A 117 -6.62 -9.15 -7.30
CA LYS A 117 -7.42 -10.02 -8.17
C LYS A 117 -6.80 -11.41 -8.29
N ASP A 118 -5.49 -11.51 -8.46
CA ASP A 118 -4.77 -12.78 -8.49
C ASP A 118 -4.93 -13.59 -7.20
N LEU A 119 -5.04 -12.90 -6.07
CA LEU A 119 -5.30 -13.49 -4.75
C LEU A 119 -6.78 -13.84 -4.52
N ASN A 120 -7.63 -13.62 -5.52
CA ASN A 120 -9.07 -13.86 -5.46
C ASN A 120 -9.78 -13.04 -4.35
N ILE A 121 -9.33 -11.82 -4.13
CA ILE A 121 -9.94 -10.89 -3.18
C ILE A 121 -10.91 -9.99 -3.94
N HIS A 122 -12.19 -9.97 -3.51
CA HIS A 122 -13.25 -9.18 -4.12
C HIS A 122 -13.71 -8.04 -3.21
N LYS A 123 -13.82 -8.32 -1.91
CA LYS A 123 -14.21 -7.34 -0.90
C LYS A 123 -13.06 -7.12 0.07
N MET A 124 -12.80 -5.88 0.40
CA MET A 124 -11.70 -5.53 1.29
C MET A 124 -12.07 -4.48 2.33
N ARG A 125 -11.51 -4.65 3.50
CA ARG A 125 -11.39 -3.63 4.54
C ARG A 125 -10.03 -2.99 4.34
N LEU A 126 -10.01 -1.78 3.79
CA LEU A 126 -8.77 -1.16 3.30
C LEU A 126 -8.14 -0.26 4.37
N MET A 127 -6.90 -0.56 4.72
CA MET A 127 -6.09 0.27 5.61
C MET A 127 -5.57 1.49 4.85
N SER A 128 -6.39 2.52 4.79
CA SER A 128 -6.14 3.76 4.07
C SER A 128 -7.12 4.84 4.51
N ALA A 129 -6.77 6.10 4.32
CA ALA A 129 -7.75 7.17 4.32
C ALA A 129 -8.71 6.99 3.13
N PRO A 130 -9.98 7.42 3.26
CA PRO A 130 -10.92 7.32 2.15
C PRO A 130 -10.43 8.02 0.89
N PHE A 131 -10.54 7.35 -0.25
CA PHE A 131 -10.25 7.93 -1.55
C PHE A 131 -11.24 7.43 -2.60
N LYS A 132 -11.47 8.23 -3.63
CA LYS A 132 -12.30 7.83 -4.77
C LYS A 132 -11.41 7.33 -5.88
N PHE A 133 -11.57 6.06 -6.24
CA PHE A 133 -10.87 5.48 -7.37
C PHE A 133 -11.84 4.66 -8.19
N SER A 134 -12.34 5.25 -9.26
CA SER A 134 -13.37 4.64 -10.12
C SER A 134 -12.90 3.36 -10.83
N ALA A 135 -11.59 3.19 -11.03
CA ALA A 135 -11.04 2.03 -11.70
C ALA A 135 -11.07 0.75 -10.85
N LEU A 136 -11.30 0.82 -9.54
CA LEU A 136 -11.41 -0.38 -8.69
C LEU A 136 -12.57 -1.29 -9.12
N SER A 137 -13.69 -0.71 -9.55
CA SER A 137 -14.83 -1.49 -10.05
C SER A 137 -14.49 -2.31 -11.30
N GLY A 138 -13.59 -1.81 -12.14
CA GLY A 138 -13.09 -2.53 -13.32
C GLY A 138 -12.27 -3.78 -12.99
N PHE A 139 -11.75 -3.88 -11.76
CA PHE A 139 -11.02 -5.05 -11.25
C PHE A 139 -11.89 -5.96 -10.37
N ASP A 140 -13.19 -5.72 -10.31
CA ASP A 140 -14.12 -6.44 -9.44
C ASP A 140 -13.74 -6.36 -7.96
N LEU A 141 -13.30 -5.19 -7.53
CA LEU A 141 -12.90 -4.88 -6.16
C LEU A 141 -13.89 -3.92 -5.51
N GLU A 142 -14.29 -4.24 -4.29
CA GLU A 142 -15.17 -3.41 -3.46
C GLU A 142 -14.51 -3.11 -2.13
N VAL A 143 -14.44 -1.83 -1.76
CA VAL A 143 -14.01 -1.42 -0.43
C VAL A 143 -15.23 -1.33 0.47
N THR A 144 -15.32 -2.21 1.45
CA THR A 144 -16.45 -2.22 2.41
C THR A 144 -16.22 -1.27 3.58
N GLU A 145 -14.95 -0.99 3.91
CA GLU A 145 -14.57 -0.16 5.05
C GLU A 145 -13.18 0.41 4.84
N TYR A 146 -12.97 1.66 5.26
CA TYR A 146 -11.65 2.29 5.35
C TYR A 146 -11.19 2.33 6.80
N LEU A 147 -9.96 1.95 7.06
CA LEU A 147 -9.36 1.92 8.40
C LEU A 147 -8.21 2.90 8.49
N ASN A 148 -8.29 3.82 9.43
CA ASN A 148 -7.20 4.72 9.76
C ASN A 148 -6.21 4.03 10.71
N CYS A 149 -4.95 4.47 10.69
CA CYS A 149 -3.95 4.02 11.63
C CYS A 149 -4.20 4.65 13.00
N GLU A 150 -4.35 3.81 13.99
CA GLU A 150 -4.50 4.22 15.39
C GLU A 150 -3.15 4.37 16.10
#